data_ba4d94058cdccd46051e92878a66ffb6
#
_entry.id   ba4d94058cdccd46051e92878a66ffb6
#
_cell.length_a   1.000
_cell.length_b   1.000
_cell.length_c   1.000
_cell.angle_alpha   90.00
_cell.angle_beta   90.00
_cell.angle_gamma   90.00
#
_symmetry.space_group_name_H-M   'P 1'
#
loop_
_entity.id
_entity.type
_entity.pdbx_description
1 polymer ?
#
loop_
_entity_poly.entity_id
_entity_poly.type
_entity_poly.pdbx_seq_one_letter_code
_entity_poly.pdbx_strand_id
1 'polypeptide(L)'
;RKDGEKLKLTGEKVGHEGAFTPGNGWQEVRFATPVKGRYFCLEALSPQANDNIAAIAEFDVLGADGKPVSREHWKIRYADSEETRSGNRTADKIFDLQESTFWMTVDNVAYPHQLVIDLSKVETVTGFRYLPRAEKNYPGMIKEYRVYVKPADFKY
;
A
#
# COMPACT_ATOMS: atom_id res chain seq x y z
N ARG A 1 7.32 -16.19 8.99
CA ARG A 1 7.56 -15.53 7.70
C ARG A 1 8.84 -14.73 7.73
N LYS A 2 9.60 -14.77 6.65
CA LYS A 2 10.85 -14.00 6.50
C LYS A 2 10.58 -12.63 5.90
N ASP A 3 11.36 -11.64 6.32
CA ASP A 3 11.37 -10.34 5.65
C ASP A 3 11.75 -10.53 4.17
N GLY A 4 11.03 -9.85 3.30
CA GLY A 4 11.28 -9.91 1.87
C GLY A 4 10.62 -11.06 1.15
N GLU A 5 9.90 -11.95 1.83
CA GLU A 5 9.08 -12.95 1.16
C GLU A 5 8.00 -12.26 0.34
N LYS A 6 7.87 -12.67 -0.92
CA LYS A 6 6.92 -12.04 -1.83
C LYS A 6 5.67 -12.89 -2.02
N LEU A 7 4.54 -12.20 -2.25
CA LEU A 7 3.30 -12.86 -2.62
C LEU A 7 3.43 -13.52 -3.99
N LYS A 8 2.62 -14.54 -4.21
CA LYS A 8 2.45 -15.14 -5.53
C LYS A 8 1.33 -14.43 -6.26
N LEU A 9 1.69 -13.47 -7.09
CA LEU A 9 0.73 -12.68 -7.87
C LEU A 9 0.58 -13.16 -9.31
N THR A 10 1.33 -14.18 -9.72
CA THR A 10 1.20 -14.79 -11.04
C THR A 10 -0.22 -15.33 -11.22
N GLY A 11 -0.87 -14.92 -12.30
CA GLY A 11 -2.25 -15.31 -12.59
C GLY A 11 -3.30 -14.42 -11.93
N GLU A 12 -2.92 -13.51 -11.04
CA GLU A 12 -3.86 -12.55 -10.48
C GLU A 12 -4.14 -11.44 -11.48
N LYS A 13 -5.39 -10.98 -11.49
CA LYS A 13 -5.80 -9.88 -12.38
C LYS A 13 -5.36 -8.54 -11.79
N VAL A 14 -4.59 -7.77 -12.57
CA VAL A 14 -4.23 -6.40 -12.20
C VAL A 14 -5.49 -5.53 -12.27
N GLY A 15 -5.83 -4.89 -11.16
CA GLY A 15 -6.98 -3.98 -11.10
C GLY A 15 -6.67 -2.60 -11.64
N HIS A 16 -5.45 -2.13 -11.40
CA HIS A 16 -4.97 -0.83 -11.87
C HIS A 16 -3.46 -0.79 -11.78
N GLU A 17 -2.82 -0.07 -12.69
CA GLU A 17 -1.38 0.21 -12.60
C GLU A 17 -1.10 1.65 -13.01
N GLY A 18 -0.04 2.22 -12.47
CA GLY A 18 0.32 3.61 -12.72
C GLY A 18 1.61 4.00 -12.05
N ALA A 19 1.80 5.29 -11.91
CA ALA A 19 2.96 5.86 -11.23
C ALA A 19 2.53 7.08 -10.42
N PHE A 20 3.09 7.17 -9.21
CA PHE A 20 2.94 8.37 -8.38
C PHE A 20 3.90 9.45 -8.86
N THR A 21 3.55 10.71 -8.62
CA THR A 21 4.43 11.84 -8.87
C THR A 21 5.30 12.11 -7.65
N PRO A 22 6.48 12.76 -7.80
CA PRO A 22 7.27 13.17 -6.65
C PRO A 22 6.50 14.17 -5.78
N GLY A 23 6.76 14.15 -4.48
CA GLY A 23 6.15 15.05 -3.52
C GLY A 23 5.67 14.31 -2.29
N ASN A 24 5.42 15.06 -1.21
CA ASN A 24 5.02 14.51 0.08
C ASN A 24 3.57 14.79 0.47
N GLY A 25 2.74 15.22 -0.48
CA GLY A 25 1.31 15.41 -0.27
C GLY A 25 0.49 14.18 -0.66
N TRP A 26 -0.79 14.21 -0.32
CA TRP A 26 -1.73 13.16 -0.71
C TRP A 26 -1.81 13.03 -2.23
N GLN A 27 -1.85 11.78 -2.69
CA GLN A 27 -2.08 11.48 -4.09
C GLN A 27 -3.30 10.57 -4.21
N GLU A 28 -4.26 10.98 -5.03
CA GLU A 28 -5.49 10.24 -5.24
C GLU A 28 -5.47 9.58 -6.60
N VAL A 29 -5.86 8.31 -6.63
CA VAL A 29 -5.92 7.50 -7.85
C VAL A 29 -7.34 6.99 -8.00
N ARG A 30 -7.91 7.18 -9.19
CA ARG A 30 -9.24 6.70 -9.53
C ARG A 30 -9.13 5.63 -10.60
N PHE A 31 -9.82 4.49 -10.39
CA PHE A 31 -9.82 3.40 -11.35
C PHE A 31 -10.77 3.72 -12.51
N ALA A 32 -10.43 3.24 -13.72
CA ALA A 32 -11.31 3.36 -14.86
C ALA A 32 -12.61 2.58 -14.65
N THR A 33 -12.54 1.43 -13.97
CA THR A 33 -13.68 0.58 -13.68
C THR A 33 -13.63 0.16 -12.21
N PRO A 34 -14.75 0.28 -11.47
CA PRO A 34 -14.79 -0.20 -10.08
C PRO A 34 -14.50 -1.70 -9.98
N VAL A 35 -13.85 -2.10 -8.89
CA VAL A 35 -13.52 -3.51 -8.63
C VAL A 35 -14.06 -3.89 -7.26
N LYS A 36 -14.73 -5.02 -7.17
CA LYS A 36 -15.23 -5.53 -5.89
C LYS A 36 -14.19 -6.43 -5.23
N GLY A 37 -13.94 -6.20 -3.95
CA GLY A 37 -13.05 -7.07 -3.21
C GLY A 37 -12.96 -6.74 -1.73
N ARG A 38 -12.50 -7.71 -0.97
CA ARG A 38 -12.21 -7.60 0.44
C ARG A 38 -10.71 -7.36 0.68
N TYR A 39 -9.86 -7.90 -0.19
CA TYR A 39 -8.41 -7.82 -0.06
C TYR A 39 -7.86 -6.86 -1.10
N PHE A 40 -7.12 -5.87 -0.61
CA PHE A 40 -6.50 -4.83 -1.43
C PHE A 40 -4.99 -4.99 -1.34
N CYS A 41 -4.34 -5.27 -2.46
CA CYS A 41 -2.88 -5.38 -2.54
C CYS A 41 -2.30 -4.19 -3.30
N LEU A 42 -1.41 -3.46 -2.66
CA LEU A 42 -0.55 -2.50 -3.34
C LEU A 42 0.81 -3.15 -3.54
N GLU A 43 1.23 -3.28 -4.78
CA GLU A 43 2.57 -3.73 -5.14
C GLU A 43 3.37 -2.53 -5.64
N ALA A 44 4.35 -2.08 -4.84
CA ALA A 44 5.25 -1.02 -5.21
C ALA A 44 6.38 -1.60 -6.06
N LEU A 45 6.57 -1.09 -7.27
CA LEU A 45 7.48 -1.66 -8.27
C LEU A 45 8.81 -0.93 -8.35
N SER A 46 8.83 0.37 -8.08
CA SER A 46 10.04 1.19 -8.17
C SER A 46 9.95 2.41 -7.26
N PRO A 47 11.09 2.95 -6.81
CA PRO A 47 11.12 4.16 -5.99
C PRO A 47 11.22 5.42 -6.84
N GLN A 48 10.88 6.58 -6.25
CA GLN A 48 11.15 7.88 -6.87
C GLN A 48 12.66 8.18 -6.90
N ALA A 49 13.37 7.78 -5.85
CA ALA A 49 14.81 7.94 -5.74
C ALA A 49 15.50 6.59 -5.85
N ASN A 50 16.82 6.58 -5.90
CA ASN A 50 17.57 5.33 -6.02
C ASN A 50 17.79 4.71 -4.64
N ASP A 51 16.75 4.08 -4.11
CA ASP A 51 16.79 3.35 -2.83
C ASP A 51 15.93 2.09 -2.92
N ASN A 52 15.98 1.24 -1.90
CA ASN A 52 15.22 -0.01 -1.85
C ASN A 52 13.95 0.07 -1.00
N ILE A 53 13.61 1.24 -0.50
CA ILE A 53 12.61 1.39 0.56
C ILE A 53 11.27 1.83 0.00
N ALA A 54 10.18 1.30 0.55
CA ALA A 54 8.84 1.85 0.38
C ALA A 54 8.32 2.27 1.74
N ALA A 55 7.68 3.43 1.81
CA ALA A 55 7.09 3.95 3.03
C ALA A 55 5.73 4.59 2.71
N ILE A 56 4.77 4.44 3.63
CA ILE A 56 3.43 5.01 3.51
C ILE A 56 3.05 5.58 4.88
N ALA A 57 2.70 6.88 4.92
CA ALA A 57 2.23 7.49 6.16
C ALA A 57 0.75 7.21 6.40
N GLU A 58 -0.09 7.37 5.37
CA GLU A 58 -1.52 7.12 5.46
C GLU A 58 -2.05 6.58 4.13
N PHE A 59 -3.13 5.82 4.22
CA PHE A 59 -3.72 5.18 3.05
C PHE A 59 -5.23 5.12 3.19
N ASP A 60 -5.95 5.49 2.14
CA ASP A 60 -7.39 5.34 2.06
C ASP A 60 -7.76 4.48 0.87
N VAL A 61 -8.83 3.71 1.00
CA VAL A 61 -9.49 3.03 -0.10
C VAL A 61 -10.80 3.76 -0.37
N LEU A 62 -11.05 4.09 -1.63
CA LEU A 62 -12.25 4.83 -2.02
C LEU A 62 -13.36 3.84 -2.39
N GLY A 63 -14.54 4.07 -1.81
CA GLY A 63 -15.71 3.21 -1.98
C GLY A 63 -16.57 3.59 -3.18
N ALA A 64 -17.77 3.00 -3.26
CA ALA A 64 -18.70 3.19 -4.37
C ALA A 64 -19.06 4.65 -4.62
N ASP A 65 -19.13 5.46 -3.56
CA ASP A 65 -19.42 6.90 -3.62
C ASP A 65 -18.18 7.75 -3.97
N GLY A 66 -17.03 7.12 -4.15
CA GLY A 66 -15.77 7.81 -4.42
C GLY A 66 -15.13 8.44 -3.19
N LYS A 67 -15.66 8.17 -1.99
CA LYS A 67 -15.13 8.68 -0.73
C LYS A 67 -14.41 7.57 0.03
N PRO A 68 -13.50 7.93 0.97
CA PRO A 68 -12.83 6.93 1.78
C PRO A 68 -13.81 6.05 2.55
N VAL A 69 -13.58 4.73 2.51
CA VAL A 69 -14.34 3.79 3.34
C VAL A 69 -13.79 3.84 4.77
N SER A 70 -14.62 3.44 5.75
CA SER A 70 -14.18 3.38 7.14
C SER A 70 -13.01 2.42 7.29
N ARG A 71 -11.98 2.83 8.03
CA ARG A 71 -10.79 2.02 8.34
C ARG A 71 -10.90 1.27 9.66
N GLU A 72 -12.04 1.38 10.33
CA GLU A 72 -12.24 0.89 11.71
C GLU A 72 -11.93 -0.61 11.85
N HIS A 73 -12.28 -1.41 10.86
CA HIS A 73 -12.12 -2.87 10.92
C HIS A 73 -11.01 -3.40 9.99
N TRP A 74 -10.17 -2.52 9.46
CA TRP A 74 -9.07 -2.94 8.62
C TRP A 74 -8.02 -3.71 9.41
N LYS A 75 -7.39 -4.66 8.72
CA LYS A 75 -6.25 -5.42 9.24
C LYS A 75 -5.17 -5.48 8.18
N ILE A 76 -3.91 -5.46 8.62
CA ILE A 76 -2.82 -5.78 7.72
C ILE A 76 -2.79 -7.29 7.56
N ARG A 77 -3.05 -7.74 6.35
CA ARG A 77 -2.99 -9.17 6.04
C ARG A 77 -1.56 -9.59 5.72
N TYR A 78 -0.77 -8.72 5.09
CA TYR A 78 0.59 -9.02 4.68
C TYR A 78 1.37 -7.73 4.42
N ALA A 79 2.65 -7.73 4.81
CA ALA A 79 3.64 -6.74 4.39
C ALA A 79 4.93 -7.51 4.17
N ASP A 80 5.65 -7.24 3.08
CA ASP A 80 6.86 -8.01 2.78
C ASP A 80 8.01 -7.72 3.74
N SER A 81 8.02 -6.57 4.38
CA SER A 81 8.88 -6.30 5.54
C SER A 81 8.39 -5.09 6.32
N GLU A 82 8.86 -4.96 7.56
CA GLU A 82 8.53 -3.85 8.43
C GLU A 82 9.79 -3.45 9.20
N GLU A 83 10.17 -2.17 9.12
CA GLU A 83 11.37 -1.69 9.84
C GLU A 83 11.03 -1.43 11.31
N THR A 84 11.57 -2.24 12.18
CA THR A 84 11.33 -2.15 13.62
C THR A 84 12.60 -1.90 14.46
N ARG A 85 13.77 -1.80 13.82
CA ARG A 85 15.04 -1.57 14.53
C ARG A 85 15.24 -0.11 14.91
N SER A 86 14.96 0.81 13.97
CA SER A 86 15.16 2.24 14.19
C SER A 86 13.89 2.96 14.62
N GLY A 87 12.76 2.26 14.70
CA GLY A 87 11.48 2.80 15.08
C GLY A 87 10.38 1.78 14.87
N ASN A 88 9.17 2.14 15.24
CA ASN A 88 8.01 1.27 15.08
C ASN A 88 7.33 1.56 13.74
N ARG A 89 7.89 1.04 12.65
CA ARG A 89 7.43 1.30 11.28
C ARG A 89 6.58 0.15 10.74
N THR A 90 5.67 -0.35 11.56
CA THR A 90 4.77 -1.45 11.18
C THR A 90 3.69 -0.98 10.22
N ALA A 91 3.14 -1.92 9.44
CA ALA A 91 2.23 -1.59 8.36
C ALA A 91 0.89 -1.02 8.84
N ASP A 92 0.47 -1.33 10.05
CA ASP A 92 -0.76 -0.77 10.63
C ASP A 92 -0.71 0.75 10.83
N LYS A 93 0.47 1.37 10.73
CA LYS A 93 0.59 2.82 10.79
C LYS A 93 -0.10 3.54 9.64
N ILE A 94 -0.37 2.85 8.53
CA ILE A 94 -1.01 3.48 7.37
C ILE A 94 -2.48 3.85 7.62
N PHE A 95 -3.10 3.30 8.66
CA PHE A 95 -4.51 3.61 8.99
C PHE A 95 -4.70 3.99 10.46
N ASP A 96 -3.67 4.52 11.12
CA ASP A 96 -3.76 5.00 12.50
C ASP A 96 -4.25 6.44 12.63
N LEU A 97 -4.58 7.09 11.52
CA LEU A 97 -5.05 8.48 11.43
C LEU A 97 -4.01 9.51 11.91
N GLN A 98 -2.73 9.14 11.89
CA GLN A 98 -1.62 10.02 12.28
C GLN A 98 -0.64 10.14 11.12
N GLU A 99 -0.51 11.35 10.55
CA GLU A 99 0.37 11.58 9.40
C GLU A 99 1.85 11.56 9.76
N SER A 100 2.17 11.62 11.05
CA SER A 100 3.56 11.59 11.54
C SER A 100 4.12 10.18 11.71
N THR A 101 3.29 9.17 11.71
CA THR A 101 3.71 7.76 11.75
C THR A 101 3.61 7.16 10.35
N PHE A 102 4.38 6.11 10.09
CA PHE A 102 4.38 5.49 8.76
C PHE A 102 4.88 4.06 8.79
N TRP A 103 4.45 3.28 7.82
CA TRP A 103 5.05 2.00 7.49
C TRP A 103 6.30 2.23 6.66
N MET A 104 7.33 1.43 6.91
CA MET A 104 8.54 1.44 6.11
C MET A 104 9.09 0.03 5.99
N THR A 105 9.55 -0.33 4.78
CA THR A 105 10.22 -1.61 4.54
C THR A 105 11.66 -1.54 5.03
N VAL A 106 12.29 -2.73 5.22
CA VAL A 106 13.72 -2.80 5.58
C VAL A 106 14.58 -2.50 4.37
N ASP A 107 15.69 -1.80 4.59
CA ASP A 107 16.54 -1.28 3.50
C ASP A 107 17.29 -2.37 2.72
N ASN A 108 17.49 -3.54 3.28
CA ASN A 108 18.16 -4.65 2.59
C ASN A 108 17.18 -5.58 1.84
N VAL A 109 15.92 -5.21 1.75
CA VAL A 109 14.91 -5.95 0.99
C VAL A 109 14.63 -5.19 -0.30
N ALA A 110 14.86 -5.83 -1.44
CA ALA A 110 14.71 -5.19 -2.74
C ALA A 110 13.23 -5.07 -3.16
N TYR A 111 12.95 -4.12 -4.07
CA TYR A 111 11.67 -4.07 -4.75
C TYR A 111 11.43 -5.36 -5.56
N PRO A 112 10.16 -5.73 -5.80
CA PRO A 112 8.94 -5.01 -5.44
C PRO A 112 8.59 -5.18 -3.95
N HIS A 113 7.84 -4.22 -3.40
CA HIS A 113 7.30 -4.31 -2.06
C HIS A 113 5.80 -4.50 -2.11
N GLN A 114 5.25 -5.29 -1.21
CA GLN A 114 3.85 -5.69 -1.26
C GLN A 114 3.18 -5.49 0.09
N LEU A 115 2.01 -4.91 0.04
CA LEU A 115 1.18 -4.63 1.21
C LEU A 115 -0.23 -5.10 0.91
N VAL A 116 -0.80 -5.95 1.76
CA VAL A 116 -2.18 -6.41 1.63
C VAL A 116 -2.98 -5.95 2.83
N ILE A 117 -4.05 -5.24 2.55
CA ILE A 117 -5.02 -4.79 3.54
C ILE A 117 -6.25 -5.70 3.44
N ASP A 118 -6.68 -6.24 4.58
CA ASP A 118 -7.97 -6.90 4.70
C ASP A 118 -8.99 -5.83 5.10
N LEU A 119 -9.91 -5.51 4.20
CA LEU A 119 -10.95 -4.51 4.44
C LEU A 119 -12.07 -5.03 5.34
N SER A 120 -12.00 -6.31 5.74
CA SER A 120 -12.93 -7.04 6.60
C SER A 120 -14.28 -7.34 5.96
N LYS A 121 -14.60 -6.75 4.83
CA LYS A 121 -15.79 -7.06 4.04
C LYS A 121 -15.54 -6.70 2.58
N VAL A 122 -16.37 -7.23 1.70
CA VAL A 122 -16.32 -6.88 0.28
C VAL A 122 -16.79 -5.44 0.11
N GLU A 123 -15.95 -4.62 -0.52
CA GLU A 123 -16.26 -3.24 -0.87
C GLU A 123 -16.28 -3.10 -2.39
N THR A 124 -17.02 -2.12 -2.88
CA THR A 124 -16.85 -1.66 -4.26
C THR A 124 -15.76 -0.60 -4.25
N VAL A 125 -14.59 -0.94 -4.79
CA VAL A 125 -13.41 -0.07 -4.74
C VAL A 125 -13.32 0.73 -6.05
N THR A 126 -13.30 2.06 -5.92
CA THR A 126 -13.22 2.97 -7.07
C THR A 126 -11.86 3.65 -7.19
N GLY A 127 -11.00 3.48 -6.20
CA GLY A 127 -9.67 4.08 -6.18
C GLY A 127 -9.04 4.01 -4.80
N PHE A 128 -7.99 4.78 -4.61
CA PHE A 128 -7.29 4.85 -3.32
C PHE A 128 -6.56 6.18 -3.19
N ARG A 129 -6.10 6.47 -1.99
CA ARG A 129 -5.27 7.64 -1.70
C ARG A 129 -4.02 7.22 -0.95
N TYR A 130 -2.90 7.79 -1.32
CA TYR A 130 -1.58 7.49 -0.75
C TYR A 130 -0.96 8.77 -0.20
N LEU A 131 -0.52 8.74 1.05
CA LEU A 131 0.25 9.82 1.65
C LEU A 131 1.67 9.32 1.90
N PRO A 132 2.69 9.88 1.22
CA PRO A 132 4.09 9.57 1.53
C PRO A 132 4.47 10.06 2.94
N ARG A 133 5.59 9.57 3.46
CA ARG A 133 6.12 10.12 4.72
C ARG A 133 6.42 11.61 4.56
N ALA A 134 6.25 12.36 5.66
CA ALA A 134 6.26 13.82 5.62
C ALA A 134 7.62 14.43 5.32
N GLU A 135 8.71 13.77 5.71
CA GLU A 135 10.06 14.33 5.56
C GLU A 135 10.50 14.37 4.10
N LYS A 136 10.97 15.52 3.67
CA LYS A 136 11.57 15.66 2.34
C LYS A 136 12.92 14.97 2.26
N ASN A 137 13.27 14.46 1.10
CA ASN A 137 14.56 13.84 0.79
C ASN A 137 14.87 12.57 1.57
N TYR A 138 13.89 12.00 2.27
CA TYR A 138 14.05 10.70 2.90
C TYR A 138 13.61 9.59 1.94
N PRO A 139 14.20 8.39 2.06
CA PRO A 139 13.84 7.28 1.20
C PRO A 139 12.41 6.80 1.46
N GLY A 140 11.84 6.11 0.49
CA GLY A 140 10.56 5.44 0.65
C GLY A 140 9.44 5.93 -0.25
N MET A 141 9.65 7.00 -1.01
CA MET A 141 8.62 7.46 -1.96
C MET A 141 8.50 6.47 -3.11
N ILE A 142 7.29 5.96 -3.32
CA ILE A 142 6.98 4.97 -4.34
C ILE A 142 6.74 5.69 -5.68
N LYS A 143 7.22 5.08 -6.77
CA LYS A 143 6.96 5.58 -8.12
C LYS A 143 5.95 4.68 -8.82
N GLU A 144 6.40 3.62 -9.44
CA GLU A 144 5.51 2.72 -10.18
C GLU A 144 4.86 1.71 -9.25
N TYR A 145 3.61 1.35 -9.56
CA TYR A 145 2.85 0.43 -8.72
C TYR A 145 1.80 -0.33 -9.52
N ARG A 146 1.35 -1.45 -8.97
CA ARG A 146 0.16 -2.19 -9.39
C ARG A 146 -0.77 -2.38 -8.21
N VAL A 147 -2.05 -2.45 -8.49
CA VAL A 147 -3.09 -2.71 -7.49
C VAL A 147 -3.87 -3.96 -7.89
N TYR A 148 -4.10 -4.81 -6.91
CA TYR A 148 -4.92 -6.02 -7.05
C TYR A 148 -6.01 -5.96 -5.98
N VAL A 149 -7.26 -6.16 -6.40
CA VAL A 149 -8.41 -6.17 -5.49
C VAL A 149 -9.25 -7.39 -5.81
N LYS A 150 -9.55 -8.21 -4.81
CA LYS A 150 -10.40 -9.38 -5.04
C LYS A 150 -11.11 -9.82 -3.76
N PRO A 151 -12.23 -10.59 -3.90
CA PRO A 151 -13.00 -11.04 -2.73
C PRO A 151 -12.30 -12.11 -1.90
N ALA A 152 -11.54 -13.00 -2.54
CA ALA A 152 -10.79 -14.06 -1.85
C ALA A 152 -9.36 -13.62 -1.56
N ASP A 153 -8.74 -14.23 -0.55
CA ASP A 153 -7.36 -13.89 -0.17
C ASP A 153 -6.36 -14.28 -1.25
N PHE A 154 -5.19 -13.64 -1.19
CA PHE A 154 -4.07 -13.95 -2.08
C PHE A 154 -3.35 -15.22 -1.62
N LYS A 155 -2.44 -15.71 -2.44
CA LYS A 155 -1.60 -16.87 -2.11
C LYS A 155 -0.28 -16.39 -1.50
N TYR A 156 0.04 -16.96 -0.37
CA TYR A 156 1.24 -16.59 0.41
C TYR A 156 2.28 -17.68 0.39
#